data_393ef4896b11f2ad1e45b7dd05cd1c2d
#
_entry.id   393ef4896b11f2ad1e45b7dd05cd1c2d
#
_cell.length_a   1.000
_cell.length_b   1.000
_cell.length_c   1.000
_cell.angle_alpha   90.00
_cell.angle_beta   90.00
_cell.angle_gamma   90.00
#
_symmetry.space_group_name_H-M   'P 1'
#
loop_
_entity.id
_entity.type
_entity.pdbx_description
1 polymer ?
#
loop_
_entity_poly.entity_id
_entity_poly.type
_entity_poly.pdbx_seq_one_letter_code
_entity_poly.pdbx_strand_id
1 'polypeptide(L)'
;MNILIIGANGHTGRNLISQLKQNNQHETTAMVREEKQGEELKELGADHIVVANLEGDMEHAFTEIDACIFAAGSGSKTGPEKTITVDQEGAKKAIDLAKSNDIKHFVMLSSVGADSPEVAPEEMRHYLTAKQNADEYLMKSGVPYTIVRPTSLSNEKEQTLITAKVSLPDKSLTISREAVAKTLIASLTMMEAKNEVFEITSGLKEVEEALKYIH
;
A
#
# COMPACT_ATOMS: atom_id res chain seq x y z
N MET A 1 -4.17 -16.85 4.05
CA MET A 1 -3.97 -15.73 4.99
C MET A 1 -5.20 -14.85 4.93
N ASN A 2 -5.59 -14.29 6.07
CA ASN A 2 -6.56 -13.20 6.11
C ASN A 2 -5.80 -11.86 5.98
N ILE A 3 -6.09 -11.08 4.94
CA ILE A 3 -5.36 -9.85 4.58
C ILE A 3 -6.25 -8.65 4.84
N LEU A 4 -5.82 -7.78 5.76
CA LEU A 4 -6.46 -6.48 5.96
C LEU A 4 -6.01 -5.50 4.88
N ILE A 5 -6.98 -4.91 4.16
CA ILE A 5 -6.70 -3.86 3.17
C ILE A 5 -7.17 -2.52 3.74
N ILE A 6 -6.23 -1.69 4.16
CA ILE A 6 -6.47 -0.32 4.62
C ILE A 6 -6.43 0.60 3.39
N GLY A 7 -7.51 1.35 3.16
CA GLY A 7 -7.71 2.11 1.92
C GLY A 7 -8.42 1.31 0.82
N ALA A 8 -9.18 0.28 1.20
CA ALA A 8 -9.87 -0.65 0.31
C ALA A 8 -10.78 0.02 -0.73
N ASN A 9 -11.43 1.13 -0.38
CA ASN A 9 -12.34 1.84 -1.28
C ASN A 9 -11.61 2.78 -2.28
N GLY A 10 -10.29 2.97 -2.15
CA GLY A 10 -9.49 3.72 -3.11
C GLY A 10 -9.27 2.96 -4.42
N HIS A 11 -8.79 3.66 -5.46
CA HIS A 11 -8.55 3.02 -6.76
C HIS A 11 -7.60 1.82 -6.69
N THR A 12 -6.48 1.93 -5.96
CA THR A 12 -5.56 0.81 -5.76
C THR A 12 -6.17 -0.28 -4.88
N GLY A 13 -6.89 0.08 -3.81
CA GLY A 13 -7.56 -0.87 -2.93
C GLY A 13 -8.60 -1.73 -3.65
N ARG A 14 -9.37 -1.15 -4.54
CA ARG A 14 -10.33 -1.88 -5.39
C ARG A 14 -9.62 -2.87 -6.33
N ASN A 15 -8.48 -2.51 -6.90
CA ASN A 15 -7.66 -3.43 -7.70
C ASN A 15 -7.11 -4.57 -6.85
N LEU A 16 -6.67 -4.30 -5.60
CA LEU A 16 -6.23 -5.34 -4.66
C LEU A 16 -7.32 -6.38 -4.41
N ILE A 17 -8.54 -5.94 -4.07
CA ILE A 17 -9.68 -6.84 -3.81
C ILE A 17 -9.97 -7.70 -5.04
N SER A 18 -10.11 -7.07 -6.21
CA SER A 18 -10.43 -7.79 -7.46
C SER A 18 -9.37 -8.85 -7.81
N GLN A 19 -8.08 -8.53 -7.67
CA GLN A 19 -6.99 -9.47 -7.98
C GLN A 19 -6.86 -10.58 -6.95
N LEU A 20 -7.02 -10.29 -5.65
CA LEU A 20 -7.01 -11.30 -4.59
C LEU A 20 -8.15 -12.30 -4.76
N LYS A 21 -9.35 -11.82 -5.16
CA LYS A 21 -10.49 -12.68 -5.47
C LYS A 21 -10.21 -13.64 -6.62
N GLN A 22 -9.54 -13.19 -7.68
CA GLN A 22 -9.19 -14.04 -8.82
C GLN A 22 -8.24 -15.18 -8.43
N ASN A 23 -7.31 -14.91 -7.53
CA ASN A 23 -6.33 -15.89 -7.07
C ASN A 23 -6.89 -16.89 -6.04
N ASN A 24 -7.93 -16.54 -5.32
CA ASN A 24 -8.66 -17.35 -4.33
C ASN A 24 -7.78 -18.10 -3.30
N GLN A 25 -6.59 -17.56 -3.01
CA GLN A 25 -5.61 -18.17 -2.08
C GLN A 25 -5.63 -17.50 -0.69
N HIS A 26 -6.30 -16.36 -0.58
CA HIS A 26 -6.33 -15.51 0.61
C HIS A 26 -7.76 -15.02 0.87
N GLU A 27 -8.09 -14.83 2.12
CA GLU A 27 -9.28 -14.10 2.52
C GLU A 27 -8.95 -12.61 2.65
N THR A 28 -9.88 -11.77 2.25
CA THR A 28 -9.70 -10.31 2.26
C THR A 28 -10.66 -9.64 3.22
N THR A 29 -10.12 -8.86 4.15
CA THR A 29 -10.88 -7.96 5.01
C THR A 29 -10.68 -6.53 4.52
N ALA A 30 -11.73 -5.95 3.94
CA ALA A 30 -11.70 -4.59 3.43
C ALA A 30 -12.09 -3.59 4.52
N MET A 31 -11.16 -2.70 4.90
CA MET A 31 -11.43 -1.63 5.84
C MET A 31 -12.07 -0.44 5.12
N VAL A 32 -13.24 -0.03 5.58
CA VAL A 32 -14.02 1.10 5.05
C VAL A 32 -14.37 2.08 6.16
N ARG A 33 -14.60 3.34 5.80
CA ARG A 33 -15.01 4.39 6.76
C ARG A 33 -16.52 4.37 7.06
N GLU A 34 -17.31 3.88 6.12
CA GLU A 34 -18.78 3.86 6.20
C GLU A 34 -19.29 2.54 5.64
N GLU A 35 -20.30 1.96 6.30
CA GLU A 35 -20.88 0.66 5.94
C GLU A 35 -21.35 0.57 4.49
N LYS A 36 -21.96 1.65 3.97
CA LYS A 36 -22.40 1.73 2.57
C LYS A 36 -21.31 1.50 1.54
N GLN A 37 -20.02 1.74 1.89
CA GLN A 37 -18.88 1.47 1.01
C GLN A 37 -18.58 -0.03 0.92
N GLY A 38 -19.03 -0.81 1.90
CA GLY A 38 -18.76 -2.24 1.99
C GLY A 38 -19.52 -3.07 0.96
N GLU A 39 -20.76 -2.67 0.59
CA GLU A 39 -21.58 -3.40 -0.36
C GLU A 39 -20.89 -3.55 -1.72
N GLU A 40 -20.42 -2.45 -2.28
CA GLU A 40 -19.68 -2.46 -3.55
C GLU A 40 -18.38 -3.28 -3.48
N LEU A 41 -17.70 -3.28 -2.32
CA LEU A 41 -16.47 -4.04 -2.15
C LEU A 41 -16.72 -5.54 -1.98
N LYS A 42 -17.86 -5.94 -1.40
CA LYS A 42 -18.31 -7.34 -1.39
C LYS A 42 -18.63 -7.84 -2.81
N GLU A 43 -19.33 -7.04 -3.60
CA GLU A 43 -19.59 -7.37 -5.01
C GLU A 43 -18.30 -7.48 -5.81
N LEU A 44 -17.29 -6.67 -5.49
CA LEU A 44 -15.96 -6.73 -6.11
C LEU A 44 -15.16 -7.97 -5.68
N GLY A 45 -15.52 -8.59 -4.55
CA GLY A 45 -14.94 -9.84 -4.09
C GLY A 45 -14.28 -9.81 -2.70
N ALA A 46 -14.48 -8.76 -1.90
CA ALA A 46 -14.04 -8.76 -0.51
C ALA A 46 -14.82 -9.80 0.30
N ASP A 47 -14.13 -10.63 1.06
CA ASP A 47 -14.76 -11.68 1.87
C ASP A 47 -15.37 -11.08 3.15
N HIS A 48 -14.68 -10.12 3.77
CA HIS A 48 -15.10 -9.44 4.98
C HIS A 48 -15.04 -7.93 4.84
N ILE A 49 -15.92 -7.23 5.53
CA ILE A 49 -15.92 -5.76 5.64
C ILE A 49 -15.78 -5.39 7.11
N VAL A 50 -14.87 -4.48 7.40
CA VAL A 50 -14.73 -3.86 8.72
C VAL A 50 -14.86 -2.35 8.60
N VAL A 51 -15.73 -1.78 9.44
CA VAL A 51 -15.93 -0.32 9.50
C VAL A 51 -14.98 0.26 10.53
N ALA A 52 -13.98 1.00 10.08
CA ALA A 52 -13.00 1.64 10.94
C ALA A 52 -12.40 2.89 10.26
N ASN A 53 -11.82 3.79 11.05
CA ASN A 53 -11.29 5.05 10.56
C ASN A 53 -9.85 5.27 11.06
N LEU A 54 -8.93 5.63 10.16
CA LEU A 54 -7.55 5.96 10.49
C LEU A 54 -7.43 7.10 11.51
N GLU A 55 -8.38 8.03 11.52
CA GLU A 55 -8.43 9.15 12.47
C GLU A 55 -9.14 8.77 13.79
N GLY A 56 -9.82 7.62 13.86
CA GLY A 56 -10.58 7.13 15.00
C GLY A 56 -10.03 5.80 15.56
N ASP A 57 -10.90 5.00 16.15
CA ASP A 57 -10.56 3.66 16.58
C ASP A 57 -10.55 2.68 15.41
N MET A 58 -9.53 1.84 15.34
CA MET A 58 -9.38 0.79 14.33
C MET A 58 -8.77 -0.51 14.89
N GLU A 59 -8.69 -0.66 16.21
CA GLU A 59 -8.10 -1.85 16.85
C GLU A 59 -8.83 -3.14 16.45
N HIS A 60 -10.15 -3.11 16.45
CA HIS A 60 -10.98 -4.25 16.05
C HIS A 60 -10.77 -4.71 14.59
N ALA A 61 -10.23 -3.84 13.72
CA ALA A 61 -9.94 -4.19 12.34
C ALA A 61 -8.76 -5.16 12.19
N PHE A 62 -7.92 -5.32 13.23
CA PHE A 62 -6.78 -6.21 13.22
C PHE A 62 -7.06 -7.60 13.84
N THR A 63 -8.31 -7.85 14.25
CA THR A 63 -8.72 -9.14 14.80
C THR A 63 -8.66 -10.24 13.73
N GLU A 64 -7.97 -11.34 14.02
CA GLU A 64 -7.81 -12.50 13.12
C GLU A 64 -7.15 -12.16 11.76
N ILE A 65 -6.31 -11.15 11.72
CA ILE A 65 -5.55 -10.74 10.53
C ILE A 65 -4.15 -11.35 10.55
N ASP A 66 -3.72 -11.91 9.42
CA ASP A 66 -2.37 -12.43 9.23
C ASP A 66 -1.40 -11.39 8.63
N ALA A 67 -1.87 -10.59 7.69
CA ALA A 67 -1.08 -9.60 6.98
C ALA A 67 -1.89 -8.34 6.69
N CYS A 68 -1.20 -7.21 6.51
CA CYS A 68 -1.83 -5.93 6.22
C CYS A 68 -1.25 -5.32 4.94
N ILE A 69 -2.10 -4.80 4.06
CA ILE A 69 -1.70 -3.92 2.96
C ILE A 69 -2.24 -2.52 3.25
N PHE A 70 -1.35 -1.57 3.48
CA PHE A 70 -1.69 -0.17 3.67
C PHE A 70 -1.62 0.57 2.34
N ALA A 71 -2.77 0.78 1.71
CA ALA A 71 -2.95 1.50 0.44
C ALA A 71 -3.78 2.79 0.61
N ALA A 72 -3.94 3.26 1.85
CA ALA A 72 -4.64 4.51 2.11
C ALA A 72 -3.76 5.72 1.79
N GLY A 73 -4.41 6.80 1.40
CA GLY A 73 -3.84 8.11 1.22
C GLY A 73 -4.95 9.16 1.23
N SER A 74 -4.61 10.37 1.63
CA SER A 74 -5.56 11.48 1.73
C SER A 74 -6.14 11.89 0.37
N GLY A 75 -5.41 11.60 -0.72
CA GLY A 75 -5.78 11.96 -2.08
C GLY A 75 -5.40 13.41 -2.44
N SER A 76 -5.29 13.69 -3.74
CA SER A 76 -4.82 14.98 -4.27
C SER A 76 -5.78 16.17 -4.05
N LYS A 77 -7.00 15.91 -3.58
CA LYS A 77 -8.03 16.95 -3.37
C LYS A 77 -8.12 17.43 -1.93
N THR A 78 -7.31 16.88 -1.02
CA THR A 78 -7.31 17.22 0.42
C THR A 78 -6.11 18.11 0.76
N GLY A 79 -6.26 18.89 1.82
CA GLY A 79 -5.18 19.79 2.28
C GLY A 79 -4.07 19.04 3.04
N PRO A 80 -2.96 19.75 3.37
CA PRO A 80 -1.81 19.19 4.08
C PRO A 80 -2.15 18.54 5.42
N GLU A 81 -3.16 19.03 6.13
CA GLU A 81 -3.63 18.48 7.40
C GLU A 81 -4.10 17.02 7.25
N LYS A 82 -4.84 16.73 6.16
CA LYS A 82 -5.29 15.36 5.88
C LYS A 82 -4.14 14.44 5.47
N THR A 83 -3.13 14.96 4.83
CA THR A 83 -1.91 14.21 4.54
C THR A 83 -1.22 13.77 5.83
N ILE A 84 -1.10 14.68 6.81
CA ILE A 84 -0.52 14.33 8.11
C ILE A 84 -1.41 13.31 8.84
N THR A 85 -2.71 13.55 8.94
CA THR A 85 -3.60 12.67 9.74
C THR A 85 -3.81 11.29 9.13
N VAL A 86 -3.82 11.17 7.80
CA VAL A 86 -4.09 9.90 7.10
C VAL A 86 -2.81 9.21 6.67
N ASP A 87 -1.94 9.91 5.90
CA ASP A 87 -0.75 9.28 5.30
C ASP A 87 0.36 9.06 6.32
N GLN A 88 0.48 9.90 7.35
CA GLN A 88 1.50 9.77 8.37
C GLN A 88 0.95 9.13 9.66
N GLU A 89 0.07 9.81 10.40
CA GLU A 89 -0.36 9.35 11.73
C GLU A 89 -1.27 8.12 11.64
N GLY A 90 -2.13 8.05 10.62
CA GLY A 90 -2.93 6.86 10.34
C GLY A 90 -2.09 5.64 10.01
N ALA A 91 -0.99 5.82 9.25
CA ALA A 91 -0.04 4.75 8.96
C ALA A 91 0.71 4.30 10.21
N LYS A 92 1.25 5.22 11.04
CA LYS A 92 1.93 4.89 12.30
C LYS A 92 1.03 4.09 13.23
N LYS A 93 -0.22 4.52 13.40
CA LYS A 93 -1.21 3.82 14.20
C LYS A 93 -1.48 2.40 13.67
N ALA A 94 -1.61 2.23 12.35
CA ALA A 94 -1.78 0.92 11.73
C ALA A 94 -0.56 0.02 11.99
N ILE A 95 0.65 0.57 11.96
CA ILE A 95 1.89 -0.15 12.26
C ILE A 95 1.95 -0.58 13.73
N ASP A 96 1.55 0.27 14.67
CA ASP A 96 1.49 -0.07 16.09
C ASP A 96 0.50 -1.20 16.36
N LEU A 97 -0.67 -1.16 15.72
CA LEU A 97 -1.67 -2.22 15.79
C LEU A 97 -1.19 -3.52 15.12
N ALA A 98 -0.47 -3.41 14.00
CA ALA A 98 0.15 -4.56 13.36
C ALA A 98 1.16 -5.23 14.29
N LYS A 99 1.96 -4.44 15.02
CA LYS A 99 2.91 -4.95 16.01
C LYS A 99 2.22 -5.62 17.19
N SER A 100 1.21 -4.98 17.78
CA SER A 100 0.50 -5.51 18.97
C SER A 100 -0.35 -6.74 18.65
N ASN A 101 -0.70 -6.99 17.39
CA ASN A 101 -1.44 -8.16 16.93
C ASN A 101 -0.55 -9.20 16.22
N ASP A 102 0.79 -9.11 16.34
CA ASP A 102 1.74 -10.05 15.76
C ASP A 102 1.52 -10.33 14.25
N ILE A 103 1.19 -9.26 13.48
CA ILE A 103 1.00 -9.34 12.04
C ILE A 103 2.27 -9.84 11.36
N LYS A 104 2.14 -10.86 10.53
CA LYS A 104 3.27 -11.56 9.89
C LYS A 104 3.97 -10.75 8.81
N HIS A 105 3.25 -9.83 8.16
CA HIS A 105 3.78 -8.97 7.11
C HIS A 105 2.93 -7.71 6.92
N PHE A 106 3.57 -6.55 6.87
CA PHE A 106 2.97 -5.25 6.60
C PHE A 106 3.50 -4.70 5.27
N VAL A 107 2.64 -4.59 4.26
CA VAL A 107 3.01 -4.04 2.95
C VAL A 107 2.51 -2.59 2.85
N MET A 108 3.45 -1.65 2.70
CA MET A 108 3.16 -0.21 2.63
C MET A 108 3.21 0.29 1.18
N LEU A 109 2.14 0.93 0.73
CA LEU A 109 2.14 1.75 -0.48
C LEU A 109 2.65 3.14 -0.15
N SER A 110 3.90 3.42 -0.53
CA SER A 110 4.57 4.71 -0.40
C SER A 110 4.63 5.46 -1.74
N SER A 111 5.68 6.21 -2.01
CA SER A 111 5.89 6.98 -3.24
C SER A 111 7.37 7.15 -3.54
N VAL A 112 7.78 7.18 -4.81
CA VAL A 112 9.11 7.68 -5.20
C VAL A 112 9.32 9.08 -4.66
N GLY A 113 10.55 9.39 -4.24
CA GLY A 113 10.92 10.66 -3.62
C GLY A 113 10.62 10.75 -2.12
N ALA A 114 9.99 9.75 -1.50
CA ALA A 114 9.81 9.70 -0.04
C ALA A 114 11.14 9.55 0.72
N ASP A 115 12.20 9.13 0.05
CA ASP A 115 13.56 9.06 0.61
C ASP A 115 14.26 10.42 0.70
N SER A 116 13.84 11.40 -0.11
CA SER A 116 14.50 12.71 -0.24
C SER A 116 13.48 13.81 -0.56
N PRO A 117 12.50 14.08 0.34
CA PRO A 117 11.42 15.04 0.07
C PRO A 117 11.92 16.49 -0.13
N GLU A 118 13.11 16.85 0.40
CA GLU A 118 13.71 18.18 0.29
C GLU A 118 14.09 18.57 -1.14
N VAL A 119 14.37 17.59 -2.00
CA VAL A 119 14.70 17.84 -3.43
C VAL A 119 13.48 17.83 -4.34
N ALA A 120 12.32 17.46 -3.82
CA ALA A 120 11.07 17.45 -4.58
C ALA A 120 10.51 18.86 -4.81
N PRO A 121 9.63 19.05 -5.81
CA PRO A 121 8.85 20.28 -5.98
C PRO A 121 8.12 20.67 -4.68
N GLU A 122 8.08 21.97 -4.39
CA GLU A 122 7.56 22.49 -3.12
C GLU A 122 6.16 21.98 -2.77
N GLU A 123 5.29 21.91 -3.76
CA GLU A 123 3.93 21.41 -3.62
C GLU A 123 3.84 19.93 -3.19
N MET A 124 4.88 19.13 -3.47
CA MET A 124 4.93 17.71 -3.12
C MET A 124 5.64 17.45 -1.79
N ARG A 125 6.43 18.39 -1.28
CA ARG A 125 7.29 18.16 -0.10
C ARG A 125 6.51 17.70 1.13
N HIS A 126 5.39 18.33 1.43
CA HIS A 126 4.58 17.97 2.59
C HIS A 126 4.06 16.51 2.50
N TYR A 127 3.63 16.10 1.29
CA TYR A 127 3.17 14.74 1.04
C TYR A 127 4.31 13.73 1.16
N LEU A 128 5.44 14.00 0.51
CA LEU A 128 6.59 13.10 0.55
C LEU A 128 7.23 13.02 1.94
N THR A 129 7.23 14.11 2.71
CA THR A 129 7.64 14.09 4.13
C THR A 129 6.73 13.21 4.98
N ALA A 130 5.41 13.27 4.76
CA ALA A 130 4.49 12.37 5.47
C ALA A 130 4.74 10.89 5.13
N LYS A 131 5.01 10.59 3.85
CA LYS A 131 5.38 9.24 3.40
C LYS A 131 6.73 8.80 3.99
N GLN A 132 7.74 9.66 3.97
CA GLN A 132 9.04 9.38 4.62
C GLN A 132 8.88 9.03 6.09
N ASN A 133 8.13 9.84 6.84
CA ASN A 133 7.90 9.61 8.27
C ASN A 133 7.20 8.27 8.54
N ALA A 134 6.25 7.88 7.68
CA ALA A 134 5.58 6.58 7.79
C ALA A 134 6.51 5.42 7.42
N ASP A 135 7.28 5.55 6.33
CA ASP A 135 8.27 4.56 5.89
C ASP A 135 9.32 4.30 6.98
N GLU A 136 9.91 5.37 7.51
CA GLU A 136 10.91 5.27 8.59
C GLU A 136 10.35 4.67 9.88
N TYR A 137 9.10 4.99 10.21
CA TYR A 137 8.43 4.44 11.38
C TYR A 137 8.24 2.92 11.22
N LEU A 138 7.81 2.47 10.05
CA LEU A 138 7.64 1.06 9.73
C LEU A 138 8.97 0.30 9.79
N MET A 139 10.02 0.83 9.18
CA MET A 139 11.36 0.23 9.21
C MET A 139 11.91 0.05 10.64
N LYS A 140 11.57 0.95 11.56
CA LYS A 140 12.03 0.93 12.97
C LYS A 140 11.09 0.15 13.90
N SER A 141 9.91 -0.27 13.44
CA SER A 141 8.85 -0.87 14.27
C SER A 141 9.17 -2.27 14.78
N GLY A 142 9.96 -3.04 14.03
CA GLY A 142 10.19 -4.47 14.22
C GLY A 142 9.14 -5.38 13.58
N VAL A 143 8.09 -4.83 12.96
CA VAL A 143 7.12 -5.60 12.15
C VAL A 143 7.80 -6.00 10.85
N PRO A 144 7.69 -7.27 10.39
CA PRO A 144 8.16 -7.65 9.06
C PRO A 144 7.43 -6.84 7.98
N TYR A 145 8.16 -6.23 7.05
CA TYR A 145 7.57 -5.25 6.15
C TYR A 145 8.02 -5.40 4.70
N THR A 146 7.29 -4.72 3.81
CA THR A 146 7.74 -4.30 2.47
C THR A 146 7.22 -2.89 2.21
N ILE A 147 8.07 -2.00 1.70
CA ILE A 147 7.69 -0.65 1.30
C ILE A 147 7.84 -0.52 -0.21
N VAL A 148 6.73 -0.32 -0.90
CA VAL A 148 6.68 -0.16 -2.35
C VAL A 148 6.50 1.32 -2.67
N ARG A 149 7.43 1.88 -3.43
CA ARG A 149 7.46 3.29 -3.86
C ARG A 149 7.20 3.38 -5.37
N PRO A 150 5.95 3.49 -5.82
CA PRO A 150 5.66 3.66 -7.24
C PRO A 150 5.97 5.08 -7.72
N THR A 151 6.25 5.19 -9.03
CA THR A 151 6.18 6.45 -9.77
C THR A 151 4.73 6.94 -9.91
N SER A 152 4.49 8.01 -10.66
CA SER A 152 3.14 8.58 -10.86
C SER A 152 2.14 7.53 -11.30
N LEU A 153 0.99 7.48 -10.61
CA LEU A 153 -0.03 6.45 -10.83
C LEU A 153 -0.99 6.82 -11.97
N SER A 154 -1.22 5.87 -12.88
CA SER A 154 -2.26 5.96 -13.93
C SER A 154 -3.43 5.02 -13.67
N ASN A 155 -4.55 5.25 -14.38
CA ASN A 155 -5.70 4.34 -14.41
C ASN A 155 -5.74 3.53 -15.72
N GLU A 156 -4.67 3.54 -16.48
CA GLU A 156 -4.56 2.73 -17.70
C GLU A 156 -4.65 1.25 -17.31
N LYS A 157 -5.47 0.53 -18.05
CA LYS A 157 -5.61 -0.92 -17.89
C LYS A 157 -4.61 -1.62 -18.81
N GLU A 158 -4.30 -2.88 -18.50
CA GLU A 158 -3.45 -3.78 -19.32
C GLU A 158 -1.93 -3.53 -19.23
N GLN A 159 -1.46 -2.53 -18.49
CA GLN A 159 -0.04 -2.31 -18.30
C GLN A 159 0.41 -2.88 -16.95
N THR A 160 0.63 -4.19 -16.91
CA THR A 160 0.98 -4.92 -15.68
C THR A 160 2.45 -5.26 -15.56
N LEU A 161 3.24 -5.05 -16.63
CA LEU A 161 4.69 -5.27 -16.61
C LEU A 161 5.41 -4.11 -15.92
N ILE A 162 6.40 -4.43 -15.10
CA ILE A 162 7.11 -3.46 -14.27
C ILE A 162 8.63 -3.51 -14.41
N THR A 163 9.26 -2.46 -13.92
CA THR A 163 10.65 -2.44 -13.46
C THR A 163 10.63 -2.18 -11.96
N ALA A 164 11.36 -2.99 -11.19
CA ALA A 164 11.54 -2.83 -9.75
C ALA A 164 13.03 -2.70 -9.43
N LYS A 165 13.41 -1.71 -8.62
CA LYS A 165 14.79 -1.48 -8.17
C LYS A 165 14.81 -0.76 -6.82
N VAL A 166 15.90 -0.89 -6.07
CA VAL A 166 16.13 -0.09 -4.85
C VAL A 166 16.02 1.41 -5.17
N SER A 167 16.57 1.85 -6.30
CA SER A 167 16.41 3.21 -6.84
C SER A 167 16.30 3.16 -8.36
N LEU A 168 15.24 3.74 -8.90
CA LEU A 168 15.01 3.83 -10.35
C LEU A 168 15.89 4.90 -10.97
N PRO A 169 16.52 4.61 -12.12
CA PRO A 169 17.31 5.60 -12.85
C PRO A 169 16.43 6.68 -13.51
N ASP A 170 15.19 6.35 -13.83
CA ASP A 170 14.19 7.25 -14.39
C ASP A 170 12.87 7.12 -13.61
N LYS A 171 12.44 8.23 -13.00
CA LYS A 171 11.21 8.32 -12.21
C LYS A 171 10.10 9.10 -12.93
N SER A 172 10.29 9.46 -14.21
CA SER A 172 9.34 10.23 -15.01
C SER A 172 8.20 9.40 -15.59
N LEU A 173 8.39 8.08 -15.70
CA LEU A 173 7.37 7.17 -16.22
C LEU A 173 6.20 7.02 -15.24
N THR A 174 5.06 6.65 -15.79
CA THR A 174 3.86 6.32 -14.99
C THR A 174 3.73 4.81 -14.82
N ILE A 175 3.00 4.38 -13.77
CA ILE A 175 2.67 2.98 -13.56
C ILE A 175 1.17 2.83 -13.31
N SER A 176 0.56 1.78 -13.84
CA SER A 176 -0.86 1.52 -13.60
C SER A 176 -1.12 1.11 -12.15
N ARG A 177 -2.27 1.52 -11.60
CA ARG A 177 -2.72 1.05 -10.27
C ARG A 177 -2.95 -0.45 -10.22
N GLU A 178 -3.22 -1.05 -11.37
CA GLU A 178 -3.33 -2.50 -11.51
C GLU A 178 -1.98 -3.20 -11.27
N ALA A 179 -0.90 -2.71 -11.89
CA ALA A 179 0.46 -3.21 -11.69
C ALA A 179 0.94 -2.97 -10.24
N VAL A 180 0.62 -1.82 -9.65
CA VAL A 180 0.91 -1.53 -8.23
C VAL A 180 0.20 -2.54 -7.33
N ALA A 181 -1.09 -2.80 -7.54
CA ALA A 181 -1.84 -3.78 -6.76
C ALA A 181 -1.23 -5.19 -6.88
N LYS A 182 -0.87 -5.62 -8.10
CA LYS A 182 -0.18 -6.90 -8.34
C LYS A 182 1.14 -6.97 -7.58
N THR A 183 1.91 -5.88 -7.56
CA THR A 183 3.18 -5.81 -6.83
C THR A 183 2.99 -5.91 -5.31
N LEU A 184 2.01 -5.19 -4.75
CA LEU A 184 1.70 -5.25 -3.31
C LEU A 184 1.26 -6.66 -2.88
N ILE A 185 0.47 -7.35 -3.71
CA ILE A 185 0.05 -8.74 -3.44
C ILE A 185 1.25 -9.70 -3.51
N ALA A 186 2.06 -9.63 -4.55
CA ALA A 186 3.25 -10.46 -4.70
C ALA A 186 4.23 -10.28 -3.54
N SER A 187 4.37 -9.04 -3.04
CA SER A 187 5.23 -8.70 -1.90
C SER A 187 4.84 -9.42 -0.60
N LEU A 188 3.59 -9.86 -0.45
CA LEU A 188 3.16 -10.59 0.75
C LEU A 188 3.85 -11.95 0.91
N THR A 189 4.27 -12.58 -0.18
CA THR A 189 4.77 -13.96 -0.19
C THR A 189 6.19 -14.11 -0.71
N MET A 190 6.70 -13.11 -1.45
CA MET A 190 8.05 -13.16 -2.01
C MET A 190 9.10 -12.80 -0.97
N MET A 191 10.02 -13.71 -0.73
CA MET A 191 11.11 -13.53 0.25
C MET A 191 12.06 -12.39 -0.14
N GLU A 192 12.26 -12.16 -1.42
CA GLU A 192 13.10 -11.09 -1.97
C GLU A 192 12.55 -9.68 -1.69
N ALA A 193 11.25 -9.57 -1.40
CA ALA A 193 10.61 -8.31 -1.04
C ALA A 193 10.56 -8.07 0.48
N LYS A 194 10.87 -9.10 1.29
CA LYS A 194 10.71 -9.02 2.74
C LYS A 194 11.77 -8.14 3.40
N ASN A 195 11.32 -7.16 4.17
CA ASN A 195 12.13 -6.12 4.82
C ASN A 195 12.88 -5.23 3.81
N GLU A 196 12.32 -5.09 2.61
CA GLU A 196 12.88 -4.28 1.55
C GLU A 196 12.07 -2.99 1.31
N VAL A 197 12.78 -1.98 0.82
CA VAL A 197 12.24 -0.73 0.29
C VAL A 197 12.67 -0.62 -1.15
N PHE A 198 11.74 -0.54 -2.08
CA PHE A 198 12.06 -0.44 -3.50
C PHE A 198 11.07 0.41 -4.27
N GLU A 199 11.55 0.95 -5.37
CA GLU A 199 10.81 1.76 -6.31
C GLU A 199 10.32 0.91 -7.48
N ILE A 200 9.13 1.23 -7.99
CA ILE A 200 8.54 0.58 -9.16
C ILE A 200 8.03 1.57 -10.18
N THR A 201 8.16 1.20 -11.45
CA THR A 201 7.57 1.92 -12.59
C THR A 201 7.10 0.93 -13.64
N SER A 202 6.38 1.41 -14.69
CA SER A 202 6.11 0.57 -15.86
C SER A 202 7.40 0.03 -16.47
N GLY A 203 7.35 -1.19 -17.00
CA GLY A 203 8.55 -1.87 -17.48
C GLY A 203 8.26 -3.01 -18.43
N LEU A 204 9.15 -4.00 -18.44
CA LEU A 204 9.11 -5.11 -19.41
C LEU A 204 9.04 -6.50 -18.74
N LYS A 205 8.98 -6.58 -17.40
CA LYS A 205 8.98 -7.84 -16.69
C LYS A 205 7.68 -8.06 -15.94
N GLU A 206 7.26 -9.32 -15.84
CA GLU A 206 6.23 -9.72 -14.90
C GLU A 206 6.65 -9.37 -13.47
N VAL A 207 5.68 -9.09 -12.60
CA VAL A 207 5.94 -8.61 -11.23
C VAL A 207 6.87 -9.56 -10.48
N GLU A 208 6.56 -10.85 -10.48
CA GLU A 208 7.32 -11.85 -9.75
C GLU A 208 8.77 -11.99 -10.29
N GLU A 209 8.96 -11.78 -11.60
CA GLU A 209 10.29 -11.74 -12.18
C GLU A 209 11.05 -10.47 -11.80
N ALA A 210 10.39 -9.31 -11.84
CA ALA A 210 11.00 -8.04 -11.49
C ALA A 210 11.46 -8.02 -10.02
N LEU A 211 10.65 -8.58 -9.11
CA LEU A 211 10.94 -8.62 -7.67
C LEU A 211 12.13 -9.52 -7.32
N LYS A 212 12.45 -10.54 -8.10
CA LYS A 212 13.65 -11.37 -7.90
C LYS A 212 14.97 -10.62 -8.05
N TYR A 213 14.95 -9.46 -8.72
CA TYR A 213 16.14 -8.70 -9.09
C TYR A 213 16.03 -7.22 -8.66
N ILE A 214 15.50 -6.98 -7.46
CA ILE A 214 15.37 -5.63 -6.89
C ILE A 214 16.75 -4.98 -6.69
N HIS A 215 17.77 -5.77 -6.35
CA HIS A 215 19.15 -5.35 -6.10
C HIS A 215 20.02 -5.36 -7.36
#